data_8b143cbecc549dda4837cef892a30f33
#
_entry.id   8b143cbecc549dda4837cef892a30f33
#
_cell.length_a   1.000
_cell.length_b   1.000
_cell.length_c   1.000
_cell.angle_alpha   90.00
_cell.angle_beta   90.00
_cell.angle_gamma   90.00
#
_symmetry.space_group_name_H-M   'P 1'
#
loop_
_entity.id
_entity.type
_entity.pdbx_description
1 polymer ?
#
loop_
_entity_poly.entity_id
_entity_poly.type
_entity_poly.pdbx_seq_one_letter_code
_entity_poly.pdbx_strand_id
1 'polypeptide(L)'
;MRRLFVGKQILIIDDQNQLLSLMRRILEDEQYQVHILQNGNDAYSQMKALLPDLLILDLKLGGVSGQDVLKQLKKDPITAEIPVIVYTAAVLEAEEVAREIENDPVLYQKVNLIRKPFDLDDLLALVEQVVNEPVH
;
A
#
# COMPACT_ATOMS: atom_id res chain seq x y z
N MET A 1 -4.78 11.10 25.58
CA MET A 1 -3.81 12.02 25.24
C MET A 1 -2.69 11.50 24.43
N ARG A 2 -2.02 10.55 24.94
CA ARG A 2 -0.95 9.98 24.21
C ARG A 2 -1.31 9.59 22.83
N ARG A 3 -2.55 9.15 22.69
CA ARG A 3 -3.03 8.69 21.40
C ARG A 3 -2.95 9.72 20.32
N LEU A 4 -3.01 10.97 20.70
CA LEU A 4 -2.93 12.05 19.73
C LEU A 4 -1.60 12.11 19.01
N PHE A 5 -0.56 11.49 19.60
CA PHE A 5 0.77 11.51 19.05
C PHE A 5 1.18 10.20 18.40
N VAL A 6 0.27 9.24 18.35
CA VAL A 6 0.53 8.01 17.63
C VAL A 6 0.30 8.27 16.16
N GLY A 7 1.34 8.08 15.35
CA GLY A 7 1.24 8.31 13.93
C GLY A 7 0.36 7.27 13.26
N LYS A 8 -0.08 7.59 12.05
CA LYS A 8 -0.80 6.64 11.22
C LYS A 8 0.10 5.45 10.94
N GLN A 9 -0.50 4.28 10.79
CA GLN A 9 0.24 3.06 10.55
C GLN A 9 0.23 2.70 9.07
N ILE A 10 1.41 2.41 8.54
CA ILE A 10 1.60 2.08 7.14
C ILE A 10 2.26 0.71 7.06
N LEU A 11 1.70 -0.18 6.24
CA LEU A 11 2.35 -1.44 5.92
C LEU A 11 2.91 -1.34 4.51
N ILE A 12 4.18 -1.70 4.33
CA ILE A 12 4.82 -1.73 3.02
C ILE A 12 5.15 -3.17 2.69
N ILE A 13 4.73 -3.63 1.53
CA ILE A 13 5.05 -4.97 1.03
C ILE A 13 5.87 -4.84 -0.25
N ASP A 14 7.16 -5.18 -0.16
CA ASP A 14 8.10 -5.09 -1.27
C ASP A 14 9.28 -6.00 -0.94
N ASP A 15 9.83 -6.68 -1.93
CA ASP A 15 10.97 -7.57 -1.70
C ASP A 15 12.33 -6.89 -1.95
N GLN A 16 12.36 -5.61 -2.28
CA GLN A 16 13.61 -4.87 -2.52
C GLN A 16 14.07 -4.16 -1.25
N ASN A 17 15.03 -4.75 -0.55
CA ASN A 17 15.49 -4.26 0.75
C ASN A 17 15.92 -2.80 0.78
N GLN A 18 16.65 -2.36 -0.23
CA GLN A 18 17.18 -1.00 -0.23
C GLN A 18 16.06 0.03 -0.32
N LEU A 19 15.09 -0.22 -1.19
CA LEU A 19 13.95 0.69 -1.35
C LEU A 19 13.08 0.69 -0.10
N LEU A 20 12.86 -0.48 0.49
CA LEU A 20 12.10 -0.59 1.73
C LEU A 20 12.73 0.24 2.84
N SER A 21 14.04 0.13 3.02
CA SER A 21 14.75 0.86 4.07
C SER A 21 14.63 2.36 3.87
N LEU A 22 14.76 2.82 2.63
CA LEU A 22 14.67 4.23 2.32
C LEU A 22 13.26 4.77 2.56
N MET A 23 12.25 4.06 2.06
CA MET A 23 10.86 4.48 2.26
C MET A 23 10.49 4.50 3.73
N ARG A 24 10.91 3.47 4.46
CA ARG A 24 10.65 3.40 5.89
C ARG A 24 11.21 4.61 6.61
N ARG A 25 12.47 4.95 6.31
CA ARG A 25 13.13 6.07 6.96
C ARG A 25 12.43 7.39 6.68
N ILE A 26 12.08 7.62 5.41
CA ILE A 26 11.40 8.85 5.01
C ILE A 26 10.05 8.98 5.70
N LEU A 27 9.29 7.89 5.75
CA LEU A 27 7.96 7.91 6.35
C LEU A 27 8.03 8.01 7.87
N GLU A 28 8.99 7.35 8.50
CA GLU A 28 9.16 7.47 9.95
C GLU A 28 9.58 8.87 10.34
N ASP A 29 10.35 9.54 9.51
CA ASP A 29 10.71 10.94 9.75
C ASP A 29 9.48 11.85 9.74
N GLU A 30 8.42 11.44 9.05
CA GLU A 30 7.16 12.17 9.01
C GLU A 30 6.16 11.68 10.06
N GLN A 31 6.65 10.95 11.05
CA GLN A 31 5.87 10.49 12.20
C GLN A 31 4.92 9.34 11.91
N TYR A 32 5.05 8.67 10.77
CA TYR A 32 4.28 7.45 10.50
C TYR A 32 4.92 6.25 11.20
N GLN A 33 4.10 5.29 11.60
CA GLN A 33 4.58 4.01 12.10
C GLN A 33 4.60 3.04 10.92
N VAL A 34 5.77 2.51 10.60
CA VAL A 34 5.97 1.72 9.38
C VAL A 34 6.26 0.27 9.73
N HIS A 35 5.52 -0.63 9.09
CA HIS A 35 5.72 -2.07 9.17
C HIS A 35 6.10 -2.57 7.79
N ILE A 36 6.92 -3.60 7.71
CA ILE A 36 7.45 -4.10 6.45
C ILE A 36 7.21 -5.58 6.31
N LEU A 37 6.78 -6.01 5.12
CA LEU A 37 6.78 -7.40 4.70
C LEU A 37 7.55 -7.50 3.39
N GLN A 38 8.30 -8.60 3.23
CA GLN A 38 9.13 -8.78 2.05
C GLN A 38 8.57 -9.79 1.05
N ASN A 39 7.40 -10.34 1.33
CA ASN A 39 6.74 -11.28 0.41
C ASN A 39 5.23 -11.17 0.57
N GLY A 40 4.50 -11.73 -0.39
CA GLY A 40 3.05 -11.66 -0.38
C GLY A 40 2.35 -12.74 0.43
N ASN A 41 3.08 -13.76 0.91
CA ASN A 41 2.44 -14.90 1.54
C ASN A 41 1.72 -14.57 2.84
N ASP A 42 2.28 -13.66 3.63
CA ASP A 42 1.70 -13.28 4.91
C ASP A 42 0.90 -11.98 4.85
N ALA A 43 0.70 -11.46 3.65
CA ALA A 43 0.07 -10.15 3.49
C ALA A 43 -1.34 -10.08 4.08
N TYR A 44 -2.16 -11.07 3.76
CA TYR A 44 -3.55 -11.06 4.19
C TYR A 44 -3.65 -11.15 5.73
N SER A 45 -2.92 -12.08 6.34
CA SER A 45 -2.95 -12.24 7.79
C SER A 45 -2.40 -11.01 8.50
N GLN A 46 -1.34 -10.39 7.97
CA GLN A 46 -0.78 -9.19 8.56
C GLN A 46 -1.72 -7.99 8.41
N MET A 47 -2.38 -7.87 7.28
CA MET A 47 -3.36 -6.81 7.09
C MET A 47 -4.51 -6.93 8.08
N LYS A 48 -5.00 -8.13 8.30
CA LYS A 48 -6.10 -8.35 9.25
C LYS A 48 -5.66 -8.13 10.70
N ALA A 49 -4.44 -8.51 11.02
CA ALA A 49 -3.93 -8.32 12.38
C ALA A 49 -3.61 -6.86 12.68
N LEU A 50 -3.05 -6.16 11.71
CA LEU A 50 -2.56 -4.80 11.91
C LEU A 50 -3.64 -3.75 11.61
N LEU A 51 -4.46 -3.96 10.59
CA LEU A 51 -5.43 -2.99 10.09
C LEU A 51 -4.79 -1.62 9.91
N PRO A 52 -3.78 -1.52 9.03
CA PRO A 52 -3.06 -0.26 8.87
C PRO A 52 -3.94 0.81 8.24
N ASP A 53 -3.51 2.05 8.33
CA ASP A 53 -4.19 3.17 7.69
C ASP A 53 -3.91 3.24 6.20
N LEU A 54 -2.85 2.57 5.75
CA LEU A 54 -2.44 2.55 4.36
C LEU A 54 -1.58 1.33 4.10
N LEU A 55 -1.79 0.69 2.95
CA LEU A 55 -0.89 -0.33 2.41
C LEU A 55 -0.16 0.24 1.21
N ILE A 56 1.16 0.10 1.17
CA ILE A 56 1.98 0.39 0.00
C ILE A 56 2.45 -0.97 -0.53
N LEU A 57 2.10 -1.28 -1.76
CA LEU A 57 2.23 -2.64 -2.30
C LEU A 57 2.92 -2.64 -3.64
N ASP A 58 4.01 -3.41 -3.75
CA ASP A 58 4.62 -3.70 -5.04
C ASP A 58 3.91 -4.89 -5.67
N LEU A 59 3.78 -4.91 -6.98
CA LEU A 59 3.15 -6.02 -7.68
C LEU A 59 4.11 -7.18 -7.91
N LYS A 60 5.39 -6.90 -8.07
CA LYS A 60 6.41 -7.95 -8.28
C LYS A 60 6.96 -8.41 -6.96
N LEU A 61 6.37 -9.47 -6.44
CA LEU A 61 6.79 -10.05 -5.17
C LEU A 61 7.15 -11.51 -5.36
N GLY A 62 8.04 -12.03 -4.52
CA GLY A 62 8.22 -13.45 -4.40
C GLY A 62 6.99 -14.08 -3.74
N GLY A 63 6.68 -15.33 -4.06
CA GLY A 63 5.50 -16.00 -3.52
C GLY A 63 4.23 -15.53 -4.17
N VAL A 64 3.24 -15.16 -3.37
CA VAL A 64 1.96 -14.67 -3.89
C VAL A 64 2.18 -13.30 -4.53
N SER A 65 1.63 -13.10 -5.73
CA SER A 65 1.82 -11.84 -6.47
C SER A 65 1.09 -10.70 -5.78
N GLY A 66 1.57 -9.47 -6.03
CA GLY A 66 0.91 -8.30 -5.51
C GLY A 66 -0.52 -8.15 -6.00
N GLN A 67 -0.79 -8.56 -7.26
CA GLN A 67 -2.14 -8.53 -7.81
C GLN A 67 -3.08 -9.46 -7.05
N ASP A 68 -2.61 -10.66 -6.70
CA ASP A 68 -3.42 -11.60 -5.93
C ASP A 68 -3.64 -11.09 -4.51
N VAL A 69 -2.63 -10.48 -3.91
CA VAL A 69 -2.78 -9.82 -2.60
C VAL A 69 -3.87 -8.75 -2.68
N LEU A 70 -3.79 -7.89 -3.68
CA LEU A 70 -4.76 -6.80 -3.83
C LEU A 70 -6.19 -7.34 -3.99
N LYS A 71 -6.37 -8.34 -4.84
CA LYS A 71 -7.69 -8.94 -5.03
C LYS A 71 -8.24 -9.54 -3.75
N GLN A 72 -7.41 -10.27 -3.03
CA GLN A 72 -7.84 -10.89 -1.79
C GLN A 72 -8.28 -9.85 -0.77
N LEU A 73 -7.49 -8.77 -0.63
CA LEU A 73 -7.81 -7.71 0.32
C LEU A 73 -9.10 -6.98 -0.03
N LYS A 74 -9.31 -6.72 -1.31
CA LYS A 74 -10.50 -5.96 -1.73
C LYS A 74 -11.78 -6.79 -1.66
N LYS A 75 -11.69 -8.11 -1.65
CA LYS A 75 -12.85 -8.98 -1.49
C LYS A 75 -13.26 -9.23 -0.05
N ASP A 76 -12.41 -8.90 0.91
CA ASP A 76 -12.72 -9.08 2.32
C ASP A 76 -13.23 -7.75 2.90
N PRO A 77 -14.47 -7.71 3.41
CA PRO A 77 -15.02 -6.46 3.95
C PRO A 77 -14.16 -5.81 5.03
N ILE A 78 -13.41 -6.61 5.79
CA ILE A 78 -12.56 -6.08 6.86
C ILE A 78 -11.41 -5.26 6.29
N THR A 79 -10.79 -5.73 5.20
CA THR A 79 -9.62 -5.08 4.62
C THR A 79 -9.93 -4.21 3.41
N ALA A 80 -11.14 -4.34 2.84
CA ALA A 80 -11.50 -3.67 1.60
C ALA A 80 -11.44 -2.15 1.69
N GLU A 81 -11.67 -1.61 2.88
CA GLU A 81 -11.70 -0.15 3.07
C GLU A 81 -10.32 0.46 3.28
N ILE A 82 -9.29 -0.35 3.45
CA ILE A 82 -7.94 0.16 3.68
C ILE A 82 -7.40 0.67 2.34
N PRO A 83 -6.97 1.94 2.28
CA PRO A 83 -6.42 2.47 1.03
C PRO A 83 -5.12 1.77 0.67
N VAL A 84 -4.89 1.62 -0.64
CA VAL A 84 -3.70 0.97 -1.17
C VAL A 84 -3.04 1.88 -2.19
N ILE A 85 -1.74 2.07 -2.04
CA ILE A 85 -0.91 2.66 -3.08
C ILE A 85 -0.14 1.51 -3.70
N VAL A 86 -0.43 1.21 -4.95
CA VAL A 86 0.30 0.20 -5.71
C VAL A 86 1.44 0.91 -6.43
N TYR A 87 2.66 0.44 -6.25
CA TYR A 87 3.80 1.02 -6.96
C TYR A 87 4.62 -0.09 -7.60
N THR A 88 5.00 0.09 -8.85
CA THR A 88 5.65 -1.00 -9.55
C THR A 88 6.41 -0.52 -10.79
N ALA A 89 7.50 -1.23 -11.11
CA ALA A 89 8.18 -1.10 -12.39
C ALA A 89 7.66 -2.10 -13.42
N ALA A 90 6.78 -3.02 -13.01
CA ALA A 90 6.26 -4.07 -13.90
C ALA A 90 5.17 -3.50 -14.79
N VAL A 91 5.50 -3.22 -16.05
CA VAL A 91 4.62 -2.51 -16.96
C VAL A 91 3.33 -3.26 -17.23
N LEU A 92 3.41 -4.54 -17.53
CA LEU A 92 2.22 -5.33 -17.86
C LEU A 92 1.29 -5.46 -16.66
N GLU A 93 1.86 -5.73 -15.51
CA GLU A 93 1.09 -5.88 -14.28
C GLU A 93 0.42 -4.55 -13.89
N ALA A 94 1.13 -3.43 -14.09
CA ALA A 94 0.55 -2.12 -13.83
C ALA A 94 -0.65 -1.85 -14.74
N GLU A 95 -0.54 -2.21 -16.01
CA GLU A 95 -1.65 -2.04 -16.95
C GLU A 95 -2.84 -2.92 -16.60
N GLU A 96 -2.58 -4.15 -16.14
CA GLU A 96 -3.65 -5.04 -15.71
C GLU A 96 -4.40 -4.47 -14.51
N VAL A 97 -3.68 -3.94 -13.52
CA VAL A 97 -4.30 -3.31 -12.37
C VAL A 97 -5.10 -2.08 -12.79
N ALA A 98 -4.56 -1.27 -13.69
CA ALA A 98 -5.28 -0.10 -14.20
C ALA A 98 -6.60 -0.49 -14.84
N ARG A 99 -6.61 -1.58 -15.62
CA ARG A 99 -7.84 -2.08 -16.24
C ARG A 99 -8.82 -2.60 -15.21
N GLU A 100 -8.33 -3.29 -14.18
CA GLU A 100 -9.20 -3.77 -13.11
C GLU A 100 -9.89 -2.63 -12.38
N ILE A 101 -9.16 -1.55 -12.12
CA ILE A 101 -9.72 -0.35 -11.50
C ILE A 101 -10.83 0.24 -12.38
N GLU A 102 -10.59 0.31 -13.70
CA GLU A 102 -11.59 0.82 -14.63
C GLU A 102 -12.82 -0.06 -14.71
N ASN A 103 -12.62 -1.39 -14.69
CA ASN A 103 -13.72 -2.34 -14.85
C ASN A 103 -14.57 -2.49 -13.61
N ASP A 104 -14.00 -2.28 -12.44
CA ASP A 104 -14.73 -2.40 -11.18
C ASP A 104 -14.31 -1.28 -10.23
N PRO A 105 -14.72 -0.04 -10.52
CA PRO A 105 -14.28 1.10 -9.72
C PRO A 105 -14.81 1.09 -8.29
N VAL A 106 -15.90 0.37 -8.03
CA VAL A 106 -16.42 0.25 -6.67
C VAL A 106 -15.51 -0.64 -5.83
N LEU A 107 -15.13 -1.79 -6.37
CA LEU A 107 -14.26 -2.72 -5.66
C LEU A 107 -12.88 -2.11 -5.41
N TYR A 108 -12.36 -1.37 -6.39
CA TYR A 108 -11.01 -0.82 -6.33
C TYR A 108 -10.98 0.68 -6.00
N GLN A 109 -12.04 1.20 -5.40
CA GLN A 109 -12.01 2.58 -4.92
C GLN A 109 -10.93 2.70 -3.86
N LYS A 110 -10.23 3.71 -3.65
CA LYS A 110 -9.11 3.86 -2.70
C LYS A 110 -7.86 3.09 -3.12
N VAL A 111 -7.76 2.70 -4.40
CA VAL A 111 -6.53 2.14 -4.94
C VAL A 111 -5.89 3.19 -5.84
N ASN A 112 -4.66 3.54 -5.54
CA ASN A 112 -3.88 4.48 -6.35
C ASN A 112 -2.69 3.74 -6.95
N LEU A 113 -2.39 4.01 -8.19
CA LEU A 113 -1.30 3.34 -8.92
C LEU A 113 -0.21 4.34 -9.25
N ILE A 114 1.01 4.02 -8.85
CA ILE A 114 2.20 4.79 -9.20
C ILE A 114 3.18 3.87 -9.93
N ARG A 115 3.73 4.31 -11.04
CA ARG A 115 4.72 3.53 -11.78
C ARG A 115 6.13 4.01 -11.43
N LYS A 116 7.05 3.05 -11.27
CA LYS A 116 8.47 3.36 -11.10
C LYS A 116 9.07 3.70 -12.47
N PRO A 117 10.03 4.59 -12.58
CA PRO A 117 10.60 5.37 -11.48
C PRO A 117 9.68 6.51 -11.07
N PHE A 118 9.73 6.87 -9.78
CA PHE A 118 8.95 7.98 -9.26
C PHE A 118 9.80 8.74 -8.26
N ASP A 119 9.42 9.99 -8.02
CA ASP A 119 10.07 10.82 -7.02
C ASP A 119 9.57 10.43 -5.63
N LEU A 120 10.49 10.29 -4.68
CA LEU A 120 10.07 9.98 -3.30
C LEU A 120 9.21 11.10 -2.70
N ASP A 121 9.46 12.34 -3.12
CA ASP A 121 8.62 13.45 -2.69
C ASP A 121 7.19 13.31 -3.20
N ASP A 122 7.02 12.79 -4.40
CA ASP A 122 5.68 12.54 -4.97
C ASP A 122 4.98 11.43 -4.22
N LEU A 123 5.73 10.38 -3.85
CA LEU A 123 5.16 9.31 -3.05
C LEU A 123 4.72 9.82 -1.68
N LEU A 124 5.57 10.61 -1.03
CA LEU A 124 5.25 11.17 0.28
C LEU A 124 4.01 12.06 0.21
N ALA A 125 3.92 12.89 -0.82
CA ALA A 125 2.74 13.75 -1.01
C ALA A 125 1.47 12.91 -1.18
N LEU A 126 1.55 11.82 -1.95
CA LEU A 126 0.40 10.94 -2.13
C LEU A 126 0.03 10.23 -0.83
N VAL A 127 1.02 9.77 -0.07
CA VAL A 127 0.77 9.16 1.24
C VAL A 127 0.01 10.13 2.14
N GLU A 128 0.48 11.36 2.24
CA GLU A 128 -0.15 12.36 3.08
C GLU A 128 -1.59 12.63 2.63
N GLN A 129 -1.82 12.70 1.34
CA GLN A 129 -3.16 12.92 0.79
C GLN A 129 -4.08 11.76 1.16
N VAL A 130 -3.62 10.53 0.98
CA VAL A 130 -4.44 9.33 1.18
C VAL A 130 -4.77 9.11 2.65
N VAL A 131 -3.77 9.22 3.54
CA VAL A 131 -4.00 8.92 4.96
C VAL A 131 -4.80 10.01 5.66
N ASN A 132 -4.82 11.21 5.10
CA ASN A 132 -5.57 12.33 5.68
C ASN A 132 -6.89 12.59 4.97
N GLU A 133 -7.27 11.71 4.06
CA GLU A 133 -8.52 11.86 3.34
C GLU A 133 -9.69 11.70 4.30
N PRO A 134 -10.69 12.60 4.23
CA PRO A 134 -11.82 12.49 5.14
C PRO A 134 -12.58 11.19 4.97
N VAL A 135 -13.11 10.68 6.08
CA VAL A 135 -13.96 9.49 6.08
C VAL A 135 -15.40 9.95 5.95
N HIS A 136 -16.11 9.38 4.98
CA HIS A 136 -17.50 9.74 4.74
C HIS A 136 -18.41 8.55 4.90
#